data_e37b62aa189611e60a505643b0da34a5
#
_entry.id   e37b62aa189611e60a505643b0da34a5
#
_cell.length_a   1.000
_cell.length_b   1.000
_cell.length_c   1.000
_cell.angle_alpha   90.00
_cell.angle_beta   90.00
_cell.angle_gamma   90.00
#
_symmetry.space_group_name_H-M   'P 1'
#
loop_
_entity.id
_entity.type
_entity.pdbx_description
1 polymer ?
#
loop_
_entity_poly.entity_id
_entity_poly.type
_entity_poly.pdbx_seq_one_letter_code
_entity_poly.pdbx_strand_id
1 'polypeptide(L)'
;MPRRREVPKREILPDPKFNHPDVAKFINVLMTRGKKSVAESIVYGAFDVIKTKSGKDPIEVFSQAVQNVKPVVEVKSRRVGGANYQVPVEVRPVRRVALAMRWIREAAQKRGEKSMTVRLAGELQEAAEGRGGAMKKREEVHRMADANKAFAHYRF
;
A
#
# COMPACT_ATOMS: atom_id res chain seq x y z
N MET A 1 -3.69 -16.46 -20.53
CA MET A 1 -2.59 -15.48 -20.63
C MET A 1 -2.21 -15.27 -22.09
N PRO A 2 -2.07 -14.04 -22.57
CA PRO A 2 -1.63 -13.81 -23.94
C PRO A 2 -0.18 -14.26 -24.09
N ARG A 3 0.08 -15.14 -25.06
CA ARG A 3 1.44 -15.65 -25.32
C ARG A 3 2.21 -14.82 -26.36
N ARG A 4 1.51 -14.02 -27.18
CA ARG A 4 2.08 -13.36 -28.35
C ARG A 4 2.21 -11.84 -28.25
N ARG A 5 1.59 -11.20 -27.24
CA ARG A 5 1.65 -9.76 -27.04
C ARG A 5 1.57 -9.38 -25.57
N GLU A 6 2.19 -8.27 -25.18
CA GLU A 6 2.01 -7.66 -23.90
C GLU A 6 0.62 -7.02 -23.79
N VAL A 7 -0.07 -7.23 -22.67
CA VAL A 7 -1.38 -6.62 -22.44
C VAL A 7 -1.18 -5.12 -22.18
N PRO A 8 -1.85 -4.22 -22.92
CA PRO A 8 -1.75 -2.79 -22.68
C PRO A 8 -2.24 -2.45 -21.28
N LYS A 9 -1.50 -1.60 -20.57
CA LYS A 9 -1.90 -1.09 -19.26
C LYS A 9 -3.00 -0.06 -19.43
N ARG A 10 -4.12 -0.25 -18.73
CA ARG A 10 -5.20 0.74 -18.71
C ARG A 10 -4.73 1.99 -17.96
N GLU A 11 -4.93 3.15 -18.56
CA GLU A 11 -4.72 4.43 -17.90
C GLU A 11 -5.80 4.65 -16.84
N ILE A 12 -5.38 5.12 -15.68
CA ILE A 12 -6.28 5.49 -14.59
C ILE A 12 -6.41 7.00 -14.62
N LEU A 13 -7.63 7.48 -14.86
CA LEU A 13 -7.94 8.89 -14.77
C LEU A 13 -7.70 9.39 -13.33
N PRO A 14 -7.20 10.61 -13.16
CA PRO A 14 -7.05 11.20 -11.83
C PRO A 14 -8.40 11.34 -11.12
N ASP A 15 -8.36 11.42 -9.80
CA ASP A 15 -9.56 11.58 -8.99
C ASP A 15 -10.25 12.93 -9.24
N PRO A 16 -11.59 12.95 -9.44
CA PRO A 16 -12.30 14.18 -9.80
C PRO A 16 -12.29 15.24 -8.69
N LYS A 17 -12.19 14.87 -7.40
CA LYS A 17 -12.21 15.82 -6.27
C LYS A 17 -10.85 16.45 -6.01
N PHE A 18 -9.77 15.67 -6.08
CA PHE A 18 -8.42 16.10 -5.75
C PHE A 18 -7.46 16.13 -6.95
N ASN A 19 -7.91 15.70 -8.11
CA ASN A 19 -7.12 15.60 -9.35
C ASN A 19 -5.77 14.87 -9.16
N HIS A 20 -5.76 13.83 -8.30
CA HIS A 20 -4.55 13.11 -7.94
C HIS A 20 -4.62 11.64 -8.39
N PRO A 21 -3.67 11.16 -9.22
CA PRO A 21 -3.73 9.81 -9.79
C PRO A 21 -3.55 8.69 -8.74
N ASP A 22 -2.76 8.92 -7.70
CA ASP A 22 -2.55 7.91 -6.66
C ASP A 22 -3.76 7.80 -5.73
N VAL A 23 -4.56 8.87 -5.54
CA VAL A 23 -5.85 8.79 -4.84
C VAL A 23 -6.82 7.92 -5.63
N ALA A 24 -6.92 8.11 -6.95
CA ALA A 24 -7.75 7.27 -7.81
C ALA A 24 -7.33 5.78 -7.75
N LYS A 25 -6.03 5.51 -7.76
CA LYS A 25 -5.50 4.14 -7.57
C LYS A 25 -5.86 3.59 -6.20
N PHE A 26 -5.76 4.40 -5.15
CA PHE A 26 -6.07 3.98 -3.80
C PHE A 26 -7.55 3.64 -3.62
N ILE A 27 -8.46 4.42 -4.20
CA ILE A 27 -9.89 4.12 -4.26
C ILE A 27 -10.12 2.75 -4.91
N ASN A 28 -9.44 2.46 -6.03
CA ASN A 28 -9.54 1.16 -6.69
C ASN A 28 -8.98 0.01 -5.83
N VAL A 29 -7.94 0.25 -5.04
CA VAL A 29 -7.37 -0.75 -4.09
C VAL A 29 -8.32 -0.98 -2.91
N LEU A 30 -9.02 0.04 -2.45
CA LEU A 30 -9.97 -0.05 -1.34
C LEU A 30 -11.28 -0.73 -1.77
N MET A 31 -11.67 -0.55 -3.02
CA MET A 31 -12.91 -1.06 -3.57
C MET A 31 -13.05 -2.58 -3.42
N THR A 32 -14.22 -3.03 -2.98
CA THR A 32 -14.60 -4.44 -2.90
C THR A 32 -15.87 -4.69 -3.69
N ARG A 33 -15.96 -5.81 -4.40
CA ARG A 33 -17.14 -6.23 -5.19
C ARG A 33 -17.62 -5.18 -6.19
N GLY A 34 -16.72 -4.33 -6.71
CA GLY A 34 -17.06 -3.28 -7.69
C GLY A 34 -17.80 -2.06 -7.12
N LYS A 35 -17.98 -1.95 -5.80
CA LYS A 35 -18.67 -0.81 -5.16
C LYS A 35 -17.77 0.41 -5.07
N LYS A 36 -17.54 1.09 -6.20
CA LYS A 36 -16.60 2.21 -6.29
C LYS A 36 -17.08 3.45 -5.51
N SER A 37 -18.37 3.80 -5.60
CA SER A 37 -18.94 4.95 -4.89
C SER A 37 -18.77 4.86 -3.37
N VAL A 38 -18.90 3.64 -2.80
CA VAL A 38 -18.65 3.41 -1.38
C VAL A 38 -17.18 3.62 -1.03
N ALA A 39 -16.25 3.14 -1.87
CA ALA A 39 -14.83 3.35 -1.67
C ALA A 39 -14.44 4.84 -1.74
N GLU A 40 -15.02 5.59 -2.69
CA GLU A 40 -14.86 7.05 -2.80
C GLU A 40 -15.35 7.77 -1.54
N SER A 41 -16.55 7.45 -1.06
CA SER A 41 -17.10 8.02 0.16
C SER A 41 -16.23 7.75 1.39
N ILE A 42 -15.64 6.56 1.50
CA ILE A 42 -14.72 6.22 2.60
C ILE A 42 -13.43 7.05 2.51
N VAL A 43 -12.82 7.18 1.34
CA VAL A 43 -11.57 7.93 1.16
C VAL A 43 -11.79 9.42 1.39
N TYR A 44 -12.84 9.99 0.81
CA TYR A 44 -13.15 11.41 0.98
C TYR A 44 -13.50 11.72 2.44
N GLY A 45 -14.33 10.90 3.07
CA GLY A 45 -14.64 11.05 4.49
C GLY A 45 -13.40 10.92 5.38
N ALA A 46 -12.47 10.00 5.06
CA ALA A 46 -11.21 9.90 5.78
C ALA A 46 -10.35 11.17 5.65
N PHE A 47 -10.29 11.76 4.46
CA PHE A 47 -9.59 13.01 4.22
C PHE A 47 -10.23 14.20 4.97
N ASP A 48 -11.55 14.25 5.02
CA ASP A 48 -12.27 15.26 5.80
C ASP A 48 -11.99 15.11 7.31
N VAL A 49 -11.93 13.89 7.83
CA VAL A 49 -11.54 13.60 9.22
C VAL A 49 -10.10 14.01 9.50
N ILE A 50 -9.17 13.76 8.59
CA ILE A 50 -7.76 14.18 8.71
C ILE A 50 -7.67 15.69 8.79
N LYS A 51 -8.34 16.39 7.86
CA LYS A 51 -8.38 17.86 7.82
C LYS A 51 -8.94 18.46 9.12
N THR A 52 -10.03 17.89 9.63
CA THR A 52 -10.67 18.36 10.87
C THR A 52 -9.81 18.14 12.11
N LYS A 53 -9.14 16.96 12.20
CA LYS A 53 -8.34 16.59 13.39
C LYS A 53 -6.95 17.22 13.42
N SER A 54 -6.25 17.25 12.29
CA SER A 54 -4.84 17.68 12.23
C SER A 54 -4.64 19.08 11.63
N GLY A 55 -5.65 19.62 10.95
CA GLY A 55 -5.53 20.87 10.21
C GLY A 55 -4.58 20.82 9.00
N LYS A 56 -3.96 19.67 8.73
CA LYS A 56 -3.02 19.47 7.62
C LYS A 56 -3.76 19.18 6.33
N ASP A 57 -3.09 19.42 5.20
CA ASP A 57 -3.62 18.99 3.90
C ASP A 57 -3.68 17.47 3.84
N PRO A 58 -4.87 16.86 3.63
CA PRO A 58 -5.04 15.42 3.57
C PRO A 58 -4.26 14.77 2.44
N ILE A 59 -4.00 15.47 1.33
CA ILE A 59 -3.20 14.94 0.21
C ILE A 59 -1.72 14.81 0.60
N GLU A 60 -1.18 15.78 1.32
CA GLU A 60 0.17 15.70 1.85
C GLU A 60 0.32 14.55 2.83
N VAL A 61 -0.62 14.43 3.78
CA VAL A 61 -0.64 13.31 4.75
C VAL A 61 -0.72 11.96 4.03
N PHE A 62 -1.59 11.84 3.04
CA PHE A 62 -1.70 10.62 2.22
C PHE A 62 -0.40 10.30 1.48
N SER A 63 0.19 11.28 0.82
CA SER A 63 1.44 11.12 0.05
C SER A 63 2.59 10.72 0.97
N GLN A 64 2.71 11.36 2.13
CA GLN A 64 3.71 11.04 3.14
C GLN A 64 3.50 9.62 3.71
N ALA A 65 2.26 9.25 4.04
CA ALA A 65 1.92 7.91 4.51
C ALA A 65 2.32 6.83 3.50
N VAL A 66 1.95 7.01 2.22
CA VAL A 66 2.33 6.09 1.15
C VAL A 66 3.84 6.02 1.01
N GLN A 67 4.55 7.16 1.04
CA GLN A 67 6.00 7.21 0.93
C GLN A 67 6.69 6.47 2.07
N ASN A 68 6.23 6.64 3.30
CA ASN A 68 6.79 5.97 4.47
C ASN A 68 6.58 4.45 4.44
N VAL A 69 5.43 3.98 3.95
CA VAL A 69 5.08 2.55 3.92
C VAL A 69 5.71 1.80 2.74
N LYS A 70 6.19 2.48 1.70
CA LYS A 70 6.82 1.83 0.53
C LYS A 70 7.99 0.93 0.93
N PRO A 71 7.96 -0.39 0.63
CA PRO A 71 9.09 -1.28 0.87
C PRO A 71 10.15 -1.14 -0.22
N VAL A 72 11.41 -1.25 0.15
CA VAL A 72 12.53 -1.31 -0.81
C VAL A 72 12.80 -2.74 -1.24
N VAL A 73 12.65 -3.69 -0.31
CA VAL A 73 12.90 -5.13 -0.51
C VAL A 73 11.67 -5.95 -0.11
N GLU A 74 11.49 -7.08 -0.77
CA GLU A 74 10.52 -8.11 -0.39
C GLU A 74 11.19 -9.49 -0.43
N VAL A 75 10.57 -10.48 0.20
CA VAL A 75 11.07 -11.86 0.20
C VAL A 75 10.21 -12.69 -0.75
N LYS A 76 10.85 -13.43 -1.65
CA LYS A 76 10.20 -14.37 -2.56
C LYS A 76 10.69 -15.78 -2.29
N SER A 77 9.76 -16.74 -2.20
CA SER A 77 10.11 -18.15 -2.10
C SER A 77 10.62 -18.66 -3.45
N ARG A 78 11.78 -19.32 -3.45
CA ARG A 78 12.34 -20.01 -4.59
C ARG A 78 12.73 -21.43 -4.21
N ARG A 79 12.47 -22.37 -5.14
CA ARG A 79 12.86 -23.75 -4.98
C ARG A 79 14.19 -24.01 -5.67
N VAL A 80 15.19 -24.41 -4.89
CA VAL A 80 16.53 -24.74 -5.39
C VAL A 80 16.92 -26.09 -4.82
N GLY A 81 17.27 -27.06 -5.68
CA GLY A 81 17.71 -28.38 -5.24
C GLY A 81 16.70 -29.14 -4.37
N GLY A 82 15.38 -28.90 -4.56
CA GLY A 82 14.32 -29.53 -3.76
C GLY A 82 13.94 -28.81 -2.47
N ALA A 83 14.73 -27.86 -1.99
CA ALA A 83 14.43 -27.03 -0.83
C ALA A 83 13.84 -25.65 -1.23
N ASN A 84 12.95 -25.12 -0.39
CA ASN A 84 12.38 -23.76 -0.59
C ASN A 84 13.19 -22.74 0.21
N TYR A 85 13.75 -21.76 -0.49
CA TYR A 85 14.50 -20.66 0.09
C TYR A 85 13.71 -19.36 0.00
N GLN A 86 13.77 -18.55 1.05
CA GLN A 86 13.24 -17.20 1.07
C GLN A 86 14.32 -16.24 0.56
N VAL A 87 14.17 -15.75 -0.68
CA VAL A 87 15.18 -14.93 -1.34
C VAL A 87 14.77 -13.47 -1.29
N PRO A 88 15.60 -12.56 -0.73
CA PRO A 88 15.33 -11.13 -0.75
C PRO A 88 15.51 -10.58 -2.17
N VAL A 89 14.53 -9.82 -2.63
CA VAL A 89 14.50 -9.22 -3.96
C VAL A 89 14.10 -7.75 -3.86
N GLU A 90 14.78 -6.90 -4.62
CA GLU A 90 14.40 -5.50 -4.71
C GLU A 90 13.01 -5.33 -5.36
N VAL A 91 12.20 -4.45 -4.79
CA VAL A 91 10.85 -4.19 -5.28
C VAL A 91 10.88 -3.10 -6.35
N ARG A 92 10.26 -3.34 -7.51
CA ARG A 92 10.14 -2.33 -8.58
C ARG A 92 9.31 -1.13 -8.10
N PRO A 93 9.60 0.12 -8.52
CA PRO A 93 8.93 1.34 -8.05
C PRO A 93 7.40 1.28 -8.08
N VAL A 94 6.82 0.81 -9.20
CA VAL A 94 5.36 0.67 -9.35
C VAL A 94 4.77 -0.30 -8.32
N ARG A 95 5.47 -1.40 -8.02
CA ARG A 95 5.04 -2.40 -7.05
C ARG A 95 5.18 -1.88 -5.61
N ARG A 96 6.18 -1.03 -5.32
CA ARG A 96 6.34 -0.39 -3.99
C ARG A 96 5.07 0.37 -3.61
N VAL A 97 4.55 1.19 -4.55
CA VAL A 97 3.31 1.96 -4.36
C VAL A 97 2.11 1.03 -4.12
N ALA A 98 1.97 -0.01 -4.96
CA ALA A 98 0.87 -0.96 -4.84
C ALA A 98 0.88 -1.73 -3.51
N LEU A 99 2.07 -2.13 -3.03
CA LEU A 99 2.23 -2.79 -1.74
C LEU A 99 1.89 -1.84 -0.58
N ALA A 100 2.38 -0.60 -0.62
CA ALA A 100 2.09 0.39 0.40
C ALA A 100 0.58 0.63 0.54
N MET A 101 -0.12 0.87 -0.57
CA MET A 101 -1.57 1.08 -0.57
C MET A 101 -2.33 -0.14 -0.02
N ARG A 102 -1.90 -1.35 -0.39
CA ARG A 102 -2.50 -2.59 0.10
C ARG A 102 -2.31 -2.75 1.61
N TRP A 103 -1.11 -2.52 2.12
CA TRP A 103 -0.81 -2.64 3.54
C TRP A 103 -1.54 -1.59 4.39
N ILE A 104 -1.66 -0.36 3.89
CA ILE A 104 -2.48 0.69 4.54
C ILE A 104 -3.95 0.22 4.63
N ARG A 105 -4.53 -0.30 3.54
CA ARG A 105 -5.89 -0.85 3.56
C ARG A 105 -6.04 -1.98 4.58
N GLU A 106 -5.14 -2.97 4.54
CA GLU A 106 -5.18 -4.14 5.44
C GLU A 106 -5.00 -3.75 6.90
N ALA A 107 -4.11 -2.80 7.19
CA ALA A 107 -3.90 -2.27 8.52
C ALA A 107 -5.14 -1.52 9.01
N ALA A 108 -5.72 -0.64 8.19
CA ALA A 108 -6.95 0.07 8.51
C ALA A 108 -8.12 -0.89 8.80
N GLN A 109 -8.27 -1.97 8.04
CA GLN A 109 -9.31 -2.98 8.27
C GLN A 109 -9.20 -3.68 9.64
N LYS A 110 -7.99 -3.83 10.17
CA LYS A 110 -7.72 -4.49 11.45
C LYS A 110 -7.90 -3.57 12.65
N ARG A 111 -8.09 -2.28 12.45
CA ARG A 111 -8.30 -1.31 13.53
C ARG A 111 -9.66 -1.50 14.21
N GLY A 112 -9.76 -1.10 15.46
CA GLY A 112 -10.95 -1.28 16.30
C GLY A 112 -12.01 -0.18 16.19
N GLU A 113 -11.75 0.93 15.46
CA GLU A 113 -12.70 2.04 15.37
C GLU A 113 -13.99 1.61 14.64
N LYS A 114 -15.09 2.32 14.91
CA LYS A 114 -16.44 1.93 14.48
C LYS A 114 -16.64 1.91 12.97
N SER A 115 -16.13 2.90 12.24
CA SER A 115 -16.30 3.01 10.77
C SER A 115 -14.99 2.90 10.02
N MET A 116 -15.04 2.39 8.77
CA MET A 116 -13.86 2.29 7.92
C MET A 116 -13.25 3.67 7.60
N THR A 117 -14.06 4.70 7.52
CA THR A 117 -13.65 6.09 7.33
C THR A 117 -12.70 6.55 8.44
N VAL A 118 -13.07 6.32 9.70
CA VAL A 118 -12.26 6.70 10.87
C VAL A 118 -11.01 5.81 10.99
N ARG A 119 -11.15 4.51 10.73
CA ARG A 119 -10.02 3.57 10.69
C ARG A 119 -8.96 3.98 9.68
N LEU A 120 -9.40 4.33 8.48
CA LEU A 120 -8.50 4.75 7.40
C LEU A 120 -7.81 6.09 7.73
N ALA A 121 -8.56 7.06 8.26
CA ALA A 121 -8.00 8.33 8.69
C ALA A 121 -6.92 8.14 9.78
N GLY A 122 -7.20 7.31 10.78
CA GLY A 122 -6.24 7.01 11.85
C GLY A 122 -4.98 6.33 11.32
N GLU A 123 -5.13 5.33 10.43
CA GLU A 123 -3.97 4.64 9.86
C GLU A 123 -3.11 5.55 8.98
N LEU A 124 -3.73 6.42 8.17
CA LEU A 124 -3.01 7.38 7.34
C LEU A 124 -2.23 8.40 8.18
N GLN A 125 -2.81 8.91 9.26
CA GLN A 125 -2.13 9.83 10.17
C GLN A 125 -0.93 9.15 10.85
N GLU A 126 -1.12 7.96 11.42
CA GLU A 126 -0.05 7.21 12.06
C GLU A 126 1.06 6.82 11.08
N ALA A 127 0.69 6.39 9.86
CA ALA A 127 1.66 6.05 8.83
C ALA A 127 2.47 7.27 8.34
N ALA A 128 1.84 8.45 8.25
CA ALA A 128 2.54 9.70 7.94
C ALA A 128 3.56 10.08 9.02
N GLU A 129 3.28 9.73 10.28
CA GLU A 129 4.19 9.92 11.43
C GLU A 129 5.20 8.78 11.61
N GLY A 130 5.22 7.80 10.70
CA GLY A 130 6.13 6.66 10.79
C GLY A 130 5.69 5.58 11.79
N ARG A 131 4.42 5.55 12.17
CA ARG A 131 3.82 4.58 13.11
C ARG A 131 2.69 3.80 12.43
N GLY A 132 1.99 2.96 13.19
CA GLY A 132 0.82 2.23 12.72
C GLY A 132 1.10 0.82 12.20
N GLY A 133 0.02 0.13 11.83
CA GLY A 133 0.04 -1.27 11.41
C GLY A 133 0.74 -1.49 10.06
N ALA A 134 0.57 -0.55 9.13
CA ALA A 134 1.21 -0.60 7.82
C ALA A 134 2.73 -0.43 7.91
N MET A 135 3.20 0.45 8.81
CA MET A 135 4.63 0.63 9.09
C MET A 135 5.24 -0.62 9.71
N LYS A 136 4.57 -1.21 10.70
CA LYS A 136 5.01 -2.48 11.29
C LYS A 136 5.14 -3.59 10.25
N LYS A 137 4.22 -3.65 9.28
CA LYS A 137 4.27 -4.61 8.18
C LYS A 137 5.47 -4.39 7.26
N ARG A 138 5.80 -3.13 6.94
CA ARG A 138 7.01 -2.80 6.18
C ARG A 138 8.27 -3.26 6.93
N GLU A 139 8.37 -2.94 8.20
CA GLU A 139 9.51 -3.32 9.05
C GLU A 139 9.66 -4.84 9.18
N GLU A 140 8.55 -5.56 9.33
CA GLU A 140 8.55 -7.02 9.35
C GLU A 140 9.12 -7.61 8.05
N VAL A 141 8.68 -7.09 6.90
CA VAL A 141 9.15 -7.55 5.58
C VAL A 141 10.64 -7.22 5.39
N HIS A 142 11.09 -6.04 5.80
CA HIS A 142 12.51 -5.65 5.75
C HIS A 142 13.35 -6.55 6.68
N ARG A 143 12.88 -6.82 7.89
CA ARG A 143 13.56 -7.73 8.85
C ARG A 143 13.67 -9.14 8.29
N MET A 144 12.62 -9.66 7.66
CA MET A 144 12.67 -10.96 6.99
C MET A 144 13.67 -10.96 5.82
N ALA A 145 13.74 -9.88 5.06
CA ALA A 145 14.70 -9.75 3.96
C ALA A 145 16.15 -9.72 4.48
N ASP A 146 16.40 -9.00 5.56
CA ASP A 146 17.72 -8.92 6.20
C ASP A 146 18.14 -10.25 6.79
N ALA A 147 17.24 -10.98 7.47
CA ALA A 147 17.51 -12.31 8.01
C ALA A 147 17.85 -13.33 6.91
N ASN A 148 17.29 -13.18 5.71
CA ASN A 148 17.55 -14.05 4.57
C ASN A 148 18.60 -13.51 3.59
N LYS A 149 19.37 -12.49 3.97
CA LYS A 149 20.37 -11.83 3.12
C LYS A 149 21.42 -12.79 2.56
N ALA A 150 21.75 -13.84 3.30
CA ALA A 150 22.69 -14.89 2.86
C ALA A 150 22.22 -15.61 1.57
N PHE A 151 20.91 -15.66 1.30
CA PHE A 151 20.33 -16.27 0.10
C PHE A 151 20.17 -15.32 -1.07
N ALA A 152 20.64 -14.07 -0.99
CA ALA A 152 20.51 -13.07 -2.05
C ALA A 152 21.17 -13.48 -3.37
N HIS A 153 22.18 -14.36 -3.35
CA HIS A 153 22.84 -14.90 -4.53
C HIS A 153 21.94 -15.85 -5.35
N TYR A 154 20.84 -16.34 -4.82
CA TYR A 154 19.82 -17.10 -5.57
C TYR A 154 18.85 -16.21 -6.36
N ARG A 155 19.13 -14.90 -6.50
CA ARG A 155 18.40 -14.02 -7.41
C ARG A 155 18.76 -14.37 -8.85
N PHE A 156 17.73 -14.52 -9.66
CA PHE A 156 17.84 -14.58 -11.12
C PHE A 156 16.93 -13.54 -11.74
#